data_0a0de6acb079d40cba1a1e9052a1b974
#
_entry.id   0a0de6acb079d40cba1a1e9052a1b974
#
_cell.length_a   1.000
_cell.length_b   1.000
_cell.length_c   1.000
_cell.angle_alpha   90.00
_cell.angle_beta   90.00
_cell.angle_gamma   90.00
#
_symmetry.space_group_name_H-M   'P 1'
#
loop_
_entity.id
_entity.type
_entity.pdbx_description
1 polymer ?
#
loop_
_entity_poly.entity_id
_entity_poly.type
_entity_poly.pdbx_seq_one_letter_code
_entity_poly.pdbx_strand_id
1 'polypeptide(L)'
;MKVAIYTLGCKVNQYETQAMEQELRRRGHEVVDFSEDADAYVINSCSVTAVSDQKSRQVLHRVRRNHPEAVAALAGCYPQTHVEDVQKLDVDLISGTGDRMGFLDLLEEAMVERKRIESIDKAFERRVFEVLPAGGMSERTRAMLKVEDGCVNFCTYCIIPYARGPIRSLPLEKAVEQAAELQAEGYQEIIITGIEISSWGKDLKNGLSLIDLMEAICNAAPNVRIRLGSLEPRTITEDFCVRAAKLPMLCPQFHLSMQSGCDATLKRMNRKYDTARYEQSVRLLNQYFEHPAITTDMITGFPEETEEEFEQTLAFIRRCGFAQMHIFPYSIRPGTPAANMKQIPKSVKEERAKRGAAVAAQMREEYLNACVGKIYPVLFEQPKGDRFFGHAPNYMEVLVNGEELHNTVKNVRIVAVEGESLIGEIVEE
;
A
#
# COMPACT_ATOMS: atom_id res chain seq x y z
N MET A 1 -17.71 21.38 -13.33
CA MET A 1 -17.42 21.81 -11.93
C MET A 1 -16.02 21.37 -11.59
N LYS A 2 -15.36 22.10 -10.68
CA LYS A 2 -14.01 21.79 -10.20
C LYS A 2 -14.09 20.90 -8.97
N VAL A 3 -13.33 19.80 -8.95
CA VAL A 3 -13.27 18.85 -7.82
C VAL A 3 -11.83 18.65 -7.42
N ALA A 4 -11.54 18.77 -6.12
CA ALA A 4 -10.23 18.50 -5.56
C ALA A 4 -10.29 17.28 -4.61
N ILE A 5 -9.34 16.34 -4.71
CA ILE A 5 -9.33 15.13 -3.88
C ILE A 5 -8.05 15.08 -3.04
N TYR A 6 -8.21 14.91 -1.74
CA TYR A 6 -7.11 14.68 -0.79
C TYR A 6 -7.12 13.23 -0.32
N THR A 7 -6.04 12.50 -0.59
CA THR A 7 -5.92 11.08 -0.25
C THR A 7 -5.05 10.86 0.97
N LEU A 8 -5.58 10.15 1.94
CA LEU A 8 -4.84 9.61 3.08
C LEU A 8 -4.84 8.09 3.02
N GLY A 9 -3.73 7.47 3.40
CA GLY A 9 -3.68 6.03 3.65
C GLY A 9 -2.85 5.21 2.69
N CYS A 10 -3.34 4.01 2.38
CA CYS A 10 -2.60 2.98 1.67
C CYS A 10 -2.70 3.11 0.13
N LYS A 11 -2.00 2.23 -0.59
CA LYS A 11 -2.05 2.14 -2.06
C LYS A 11 -3.47 1.89 -2.59
N VAL A 12 -4.31 1.17 -1.82
CA VAL A 12 -5.72 0.95 -2.20
C VAL A 12 -6.48 2.27 -2.24
N ASN A 13 -6.32 3.15 -1.23
CA ASN A 13 -6.94 4.48 -1.25
C ASN A 13 -6.41 5.32 -2.41
N GLN A 14 -5.11 5.23 -2.72
CA GLN A 14 -4.52 5.95 -3.85
C GLN A 14 -5.10 5.47 -5.18
N TYR A 15 -5.22 4.14 -5.37
CA TYR A 15 -5.86 3.55 -6.54
C TYR A 15 -7.34 4.02 -6.68
N GLU A 16 -8.10 3.96 -5.59
CA GLU A 16 -9.50 4.39 -5.57
C GLU A 16 -9.62 5.88 -5.92
N THR A 17 -8.72 6.73 -5.42
CA THR A 17 -8.68 8.16 -5.80
C THR A 17 -8.39 8.34 -7.29
N GLN A 18 -7.40 7.64 -7.84
CA GLN A 18 -7.07 7.72 -9.26
C GLN A 18 -8.27 7.32 -10.14
N ALA A 19 -8.96 6.24 -9.76
CA ALA A 19 -10.17 5.81 -10.47
C ALA A 19 -11.31 6.85 -10.40
N MET A 20 -11.51 7.48 -9.23
CA MET A 20 -12.48 8.57 -9.08
C MET A 20 -12.10 9.80 -9.91
N GLU A 21 -10.83 10.19 -9.93
CA GLU A 21 -10.34 11.32 -10.74
C GLU A 21 -10.54 11.06 -12.23
N GLN A 22 -10.25 9.84 -12.70
CA GLN A 22 -10.43 9.44 -14.09
C GLN A 22 -11.92 9.51 -14.47
N GLU A 23 -12.80 9.00 -13.64
CA GLU A 23 -14.24 9.01 -13.89
C GLU A 23 -14.81 10.44 -13.83
N LEU A 24 -14.35 11.29 -12.89
CA LEU A 24 -14.75 12.71 -12.85
C LEU A 24 -14.39 13.44 -14.15
N ARG A 25 -13.17 13.23 -14.67
CA ARG A 25 -12.77 13.79 -15.97
C ARG A 25 -13.64 13.28 -17.11
N ARG A 26 -13.98 11.97 -17.11
CA ARG A 26 -14.88 11.37 -18.10
C ARG A 26 -16.29 11.97 -18.06
N ARG A 27 -16.77 12.36 -16.87
CA ARG A 27 -18.05 13.05 -16.67
C ARG A 27 -18.01 14.55 -17.00
N GLY A 28 -16.84 15.06 -17.41
CA GLY A 28 -16.67 16.47 -17.80
C GLY A 28 -16.40 17.42 -16.63
N HIS A 29 -15.97 16.88 -15.47
CA HIS A 29 -15.47 17.69 -14.37
C HIS A 29 -13.97 18.00 -14.54
N GLU A 30 -13.55 19.14 -14.02
CA GLU A 30 -12.15 19.50 -13.90
C GLU A 30 -11.62 19.01 -12.54
N VAL A 31 -10.61 18.14 -12.55
CA VAL A 31 -9.91 17.70 -11.34
C VAL A 31 -8.71 18.61 -11.15
N VAL A 32 -8.70 19.35 -10.04
CA VAL A 32 -7.69 20.36 -9.71
C VAL A 32 -6.85 19.95 -8.50
N ASP A 33 -5.70 20.63 -8.29
CA ASP A 33 -4.88 20.41 -7.09
C ASP A 33 -5.66 20.83 -5.83
N PHE A 34 -5.42 20.12 -4.71
CA PHE A 34 -6.13 20.37 -3.46
C PHE A 34 -5.86 21.76 -2.84
N SER A 35 -4.86 22.47 -3.32
CA SER A 35 -4.55 23.85 -2.94
C SER A 35 -5.30 24.89 -3.76
N GLU A 36 -5.96 24.51 -4.85
CA GLU A 36 -6.74 25.40 -5.71
C GLU A 36 -8.18 25.55 -5.21
N ASP A 37 -8.86 26.57 -5.71
CA ASP A 37 -10.29 26.77 -5.47
C ASP A 37 -11.11 25.75 -6.26
N ALA A 38 -11.98 25.02 -5.56
CA ALA A 38 -12.83 23.99 -6.13
C ALA A 38 -14.29 24.11 -5.63
N ASP A 39 -15.24 23.61 -6.43
CA ASP A 39 -16.65 23.51 -6.08
C ASP A 39 -16.91 22.42 -5.04
N ALA A 40 -16.06 21.36 -5.05
CA ALA A 40 -16.11 20.27 -4.08
C ALA A 40 -14.71 19.79 -3.68
N TYR A 41 -14.56 19.49 -2.39
CA TYR A 41 -13.36 18.88 -1.81
C TYR A 41 -13.69 17.51 -1.25
N VAL A 42 -13.04 16.48 -1.78
CA VAL A 42 -13.19 15.11 -1.33
C VAL A 42 -11.98 14.71 -0.47
N ILE A 43 -12.23 14.17 0.72
CA ILE A 43 -11.20 13.61 1.59
C ILE A 43 -11.38 12.09 1.59
N ASN A 44 -10.54 11.37 0.83
CA ASN A 44 -10.48 9.91 0.85
C ASN A 44 -9.60 9.48 2.03
N SER A 45 -10.23 9.07 3.12
CA SER A 45 -9.66 8.95 4.45
C SER A 45 -9.14 7.56 4.78
N CYS A 46 -8.19 7.50 5.69
CA CYS A 46 -7.63 6.29 6.28
C CYS A 46 -8.00 6.19 7.76
N SER A 47 -8.08 4.97 8.29
CA SER A 47 -8.31 4.70 9.73
C SER A 47 -7.36 3.65 10.30
N VAL A 48 -6.21 3.42 9.67
CA VAL A 48 -5.21 2.45 10.18
C VAL A 48 -4.57 2.94 11.48
N THR A 49 -4.40 4.26 11.64
CA THR A 49 -3.87 4.87 12.86
C THR A 49 -4.74 6.02 13.36
N ALA A 50 -4.69 6.32 14.67
CA ALA A 50 -5.38 7.47 15.26
C ALA A 50 -4.89 8.81 14.66
N VAL A 51 -3.63 8.87 14.25
CA VAL A 51 -3.06 10.05 13.57
C VAL A 51 -3.73 10.28 12.22
N SER A 52 -4.05 9.20 11.47
CA SER A 52 -4.76 9.32 10.19
C SER A 52 -6.17 9.88 10.36
N ASP A 53 -6.91 9.43 11.39
CA ASP A 53 -8.24 9.99 11.71
C ASP A 53 -8.15 11.47 12.08
N GLN A 54 -7.17 11.83 12.94
CA GLN A 54 -6.94 13.23 13.30
C GLN A 54 -6.61 14.09 12.08
N LYS A 55 -5.76 13.60 11.19
CA LYS A 55 -5.38 14.31 9.97
C LYS A 55 -6.58 14.49 9.03
N SER A 56 -7.46 13.48 8.90
CA SER A 56 -8.71 13.61 8.13
C SER A 56 -9.58 14.75 8.65
N ARG A 57 -9.77 14.83 9.98
CA ARG A 57 -10.53 15.93 10.59
C ARG A 57 -9.87 17.30 10.40
N GLN A 58 -8.55 17.38 10.54
CA GLN A 58 -7.79 18.63 10.33
C GLN A 58 -7.93 19.15 8.89
N VAL A 59 -7.86 18.25 7.90
CA VAL A 59 -8.06 18.61 6.49
C VAL A 59 -9.48 19.11 6.26
N LEU A 60 -10.49 18.41 6.78
CA LEU A 60 -11.89 18.83 6.69
C LEU A 60 -12.12 20.23 7.30
N HIS A 61 -11.62 20.47 8.53
CA HIS A 61 -11.74 21.78 9.16
C HIS A 61 -11.03 22.89 8.36
N ARG A 62 -9.90 22.58 7.72
CA ARG A 62 -9.22 23.54 6.84
C ARG A 62 -10.06 23.87 5.62
N VAL A 63 -10.68 22.86 4.98
CA VAL A 63 -11.60 23.07 3.84
C VAL A 63 -12.76 23.98 4.26
N ARG A 64 -13.47 23.66 5.34
CA ARG A 64 -14.60 24.46 5.81
C ARG A 64 -14.23 25.90 6.15
N ARG A 65 -13.06 26.12 6.75
CA ARG A 65 -12.61 27.48 7.08
C ARG A 65 -12.25 28.30 5.85
N ASN A 66 -11.60 27.69 4.86
CA ASN A 66 -11.06 28.42 3.71
C ASN A 66 -12.05 28.48 2.54
N HIS A 67 -12.92 27.48 2.40
CA HIS A 67 -13.88 27.32 1.31
C HIS A 67 -15.28 26.98 1.85
N PRO A 68 -15.93 27.90 2.61
CA PRO A 68 -17.18 27.60 3.33
C PRO A 68 -18.36 27.24 2.40
N GLU A 69 -18.33 27.75 1.15
CA GLU A 69 -19.38 27.49 0.16
C GLU A 69 -19.16 26.24 -0.68
N ALA A 70 -17.97 25.66 -0.61
CA ALA A 70 -17.67 24.42 -1.35
C ALA A 70 -18.29 23.21 -0.67
N VAL A 71 -18.66 22.21 -1.45
CA VAL A 71 -19.09 20.90 -0.92
C VAL A 71 -17.90 20.18 -0.30
N ALA A 72 -17.99 19.82 0.97
CA ALA A 72 -17.00 19.01 1.64
C ALA A 72 -17.50 17.56 1.77
N ALA A 73 -16.78 16.62 1.16
CA ALA A 73 -17.10 15.20 1.18
C ALA A 73 -16.03 14.40 1.93
N LEU A 74 -16.45 13.50 2.81
CA LEU A 74 -15.59 12.61 3.56
C LEU A 74 -15.92 11.16 3.20
N ALA A 75 -14.96 10.46 2.61
CA ALA A 75 -15.10 9.06 2.21
C ALA A 75 -13.97 8.18 2.77
N GLY A 76 -14.10 6.87 2.66
CA GLY A 76 -13.03 5.93 2.98
C GLY A 76 -13.17 5.24 4.33
N CYS A 77 -12.02 4.82 4.90
CA CYS A 77 -12.02 3.96 6.08
C CYS A 77 -12.50 4.68 7.36
N TYR A 78 -12.23 5.97 7.49
CA TYR A 78 -12.59 6.69 8.71
C TYR A 78 -14.11 6.77 8.90
N PRO A 79 -14.93 7.25 7.94
CA PRO A 79 -16.38 7.22 8.10
C PRO A 79 -16.95 5.80 8.23
N GLN A 80 -16.37 4.81 7.56
CA GLN A 80 -16.83 3.43 7.66
C GLN A 80 -16.70 2.85 9.07
N THR A 81 -15.70 3.27 9.83
CA THR A 81 -15.37 2.67 11.16
C THR A 81 -15.75 3.56 12.35
N HIS A 82 -16.03 4.84 12.12
CA HIS A 82 -16.33 5.84 13.15
C HIS A 82 -17.58 6.67 12.81
N VAL A 83 -18.66 5.97 12.49
CA VAL A 83 -19.93 6.57 12.01
C VAL A 83 -20.41 7.69 12.93
N GLU A 84 -20.54 7.41 14.25
CA GLU A 84 -21.04 8.36 15.23
C GLU A 84 -20.17 9.63 15.36
N ASP A 85 -18.86 9.50 15.14
CA ASP A 85 -17.93 10.63 15.22
C ASP A 85 -18.04 11.52 13.97
N VAL A 86 -18.10 10.89 12.78
CA VAL A 86 -18.17 11.67 11.52
C VAL A 86 -19.52 12.32 11.31
N GLN A 87 -20.60 11.78 11.87
CA GLN A 87 -21.92 12.40 11.85
C GLN A 87 -21.98 13.76 12.57
N LYS A 88 -21.08 13.99 13.54
CA LYS A 88 -20.96 15.26 14.28
C LYS A 88 -20.12 16.31 13.54
N LEU A 89 -19.45 15.93 12.45
CA LEU A 89 -18.62 16.84 11.67
C LEU A 89 -19.46 17.69 10.71
N ASP A 90 -18.97 18.88 10.42
CA ASP A 90 -19.53 19.77 9.40
C ASP A 90 -19.05 19.31 8.03
N VAL A 91 -19.84 18.45 7.41
CA VAL A 91 -19.56 17.80 6.12
C VAL A 91 -20.85 17.56 5.35
N ASP A 92 -20.85 17.77 4.03
CA ASP A 92 -22.06 17.67 3.20
C ASP A 92 -22.30 16.24 2.71
N LEU A 93 -21.24 15.48 2.42
CA LEU A 93 -21.35 14.10 1.98
C LEU A 93 -20.46 13.18 2.83
N ILE A 94 -21.06 12.16 3.42
CA ILE A 94 -20.36 11.10 4.15
C ILE A 94 -20.58 9.77 3.42
N SER A 95 -19.48 9.10 3.06
CA SER A 95 -19.54 7.76 2.45
C SER A 95 -18.48 6.82 3.02
N GLY A 96 -18.80 5.52 3.03
CA GLY A 96 -17.88 4.48 3.49
C GLY A 96 -16.78 4.13 2.48
N THR A 97 -16.38 2.86 2.46
CA THR A 97 -15.33 2.31 1.59
C THR A 97 -15.88 1.56 0.37
N GLY A 98 -17.18 1.42 0.21
CA GLY A 98 -17.83 0.76 -0.92
C GLY A 98 -18.33 1.74 -1.96
N ASP A 99 -18.61 1.20 -3.17
CA ASP A 99 -19.30 1.89 -4.26
C ASP A 99 -18.72 3.28 -4.59
N ARG A 100 -17.51 3.28 -5.17
CA ARG A 100 -16.82 4.53 -5.54
C ARG A 100 -17.51 5.28 -6.66
N MET A 101 -18.16 4.54 -7.58
CA MET A 101 -18.89 5.16 -8.67
C MET A 101 -20.20 5.79 -8.17
N GLY A 102 -20.96 5.09 -7.32
CA GLY A 102 -22.13 5.66 -6.67
C GLY A 102 -21.79 6.82 -5.73
N PHE A 103 -20.61 6.83 -5.09
CA PHE A 103 -20.15 8.00 -4.36
C PHE A 103 -20.03 9.25 -5.24
N LEU A 104 -19.57 9.11 -6.49
CA LEU A 104 -19.48 10.25 -7.42
C LEU A 104 -20.87 10.75 -7.82
N ASP A 105 -21.86 9.85 -7.98
CA ASP A 105 -23.25 10.25 -8.22
C ASP A 105 -23.80 11.08 -7.07
N LEU A 106 -23.55 10.64 -5.83
CA LEU A 106 -23.94 11.39 -4.62
C LEU A 106 -23.16 12.71 -4.47
N LEU A 107 -21.91 12.77 -4.93
CA LEU A 107 -21.13 14.01 -4.92
C LEU A 107 -21.74 15.04 -5.88
N GLU A 108 -22.13 14.63 -7.08
CA GLU A 108 -22.83 15.47 -8.06
C GLU A 108 -24.17 15.96 -7.48
N GLU A 109 -24.96 15.08 -6.86
CA GLU A 109 -26.20 15.44 -6.18
C GLU A 109 -25.96 16.46 -5.07
N ALA A 110 -24.98 16.26 -4.19
CA ALA A 110 -24.63 17.18 -3.12
C ALA A 110 -24.20 18.55 -3.65
N MET A 111 -23.48 18.61 -4.78
CA MET A 111 -23.10 19.88 -5.42
C MET A 111 -24.28 20.66 -5.97
N VAL A 112 -25.31 19.97 -6.45
CA VAL A 112 -26.53 20.60 -7.03
C VAL A 112 -27.54 20.96 -5.94
N GLU A 113 -27.89 19.99 -5.10
CA GLU A 113 -28.98 20.15 -4.14
C GLU A 113 -28.59 20.87 -2.84
N ARG A 114 -27.28 20.92 -2.54
CA ARG A 114 -26.73 21.53 -1.31
C ARG A 114 -27.34 20.95 -0.03
N LYS A 115 -27.62 19.66 -0.04
CA LYS A 115 -28.14 18.90 1.10
C LYS A 115 -27.07 17.96 1.64
N ARG A 116 -27.12 17.72 2.95
CA ARG A 116 -26.28 16.70 3.57
C ARG A 116 -26.76 15.31 3.17
N ILE A 117 -25.82 14.49 2.68
CA ILE A 117 -26.05 13.10 2.26
C ILE A 117 -25.15 12.18 3.08
N GLU A 118 -25.73 11.08 3.57
CA GLU A 118 -24.99 10.03 4.29
C GLU A 118 -25.25 8.69 3.60
N SER A 119 -24.18 8.03 3.15
CA SER A 119 -24.23 6.72 2.47
C SER A 119 -23.13 5.83 2.97
N ILE A 120 -23.38 5.13 4.07
CA ILE A 120 -22.46 4.13 4.65
C ILE A 120 -23.16 2.79 4.64
N ASP A 121 -22.67 1.89 3.79
CA ASP A 121 -23.15 0.52 3.70
C ASP A 121 -22.52 -0.39 4.78
N LYS A 122 -23.06 -1.58 4.93
CA LYS A 122 -22.51 -2.58 5.83
C LYS A 122 -21.41 -3.36 5.15
N ALA A 123 -20.14 -3.08 5.47
CA ALA A 123 -18.98 -3.69 4.84
C ALA A 123 -19.03 -5.23 4.81
N PHE A 124 -19.58 -5.88 5.85
CA PHE A 124 -19.70 -7.34 5.91
C PHE A 124 -20.77 -7.95 4.98
N GLU A 125 -21.65 -7.15 4.41
CA GLU A 125 -22.67 -7.60 3.44
C GLU A 125 -22.16 -7.60 2.01
N ARG A 126 -21.01 -7.00 1.73
CA ARG A 126 -20.40 -6.93 0.38
C ARG A 126 -19.97 -8.31 -0.10
N ARG A 127 -20.26 -8.63 -1.37
CA ARG A 127 -19.93 -9.94 -1.96
C ARG A 127 -19.22 -9.83 -3.31
N VAL A 128 -19.28 -8.69 -3.94
CA VAL A 128 -18.74 -8.48 -5.28
C VAL A 128 -17.56 -7.53 -5.21
N PHE A 129 -16.51 -7.80 -5.99
CA PHE A 129 -15.41 -6.88 -6.18
C PHE A 129 -15.87 -5.71 -7.06
N GLU A 130 -15.61 -4.50 -6.63
CA GLU A 130 -15.86 -3.30 -7.41
C GLU A 130 -14.74 -3.13 -8.43
N VAL A 131 -15.05 -3.34 -9.71
CA VAL A 131 -14.10 -3.15 -10.80
C VAL A 131 -14.03 -1.66 -11.11
N LEU A 132 -12.89 -1.05 -10.78
CA LEU A 132 -12.61 0.34 -11.08
C LEU A 132 -11.59 0.44 -12.22
N PRO A 133 -11.57 1.55 -12.99
CA PRO A 133 -10.58 1.75 -14.03
C PRO A 133 -9.17 1.83 -13.41
N ALA A 134 -8.21 1.20 -14.08
CA ALA A 134 -6.78 1.33 -13.76
C ALA A 134 -6.11 2.26 -14.77
N GLY A 135 -4.96 2.85 -14.41
CA GLY A 135 -4.22 3.73 -15.34
C GLY A 135 -4.75 5.16 -15.42
N GLY A 136 -4.76 5.73 -16.63
CA GLY A 136 -5.29 7.08 -16.92
C GLY A 136 -4.44 8.24 -16.37
N MET A 137 -3.19 8.01 -15.97
CA MET A 137 -2.27 9.00 -15.40
C MET A 137 -0.99 9.06 -16.28
N SER A 138 -1.07 9.75 -17.40
CA SER A 138 0.00 9.81 -18.42
C SER A 138 1.36 10.29 -17.92
N GLU A 139 1.39 11.05 -16.83
CA GLU A 139 2.62 11.54 -16.22
C GLU A 139 3.30 10.51 -15.28
N ARG A 140 2.67 9.38 -15.03
CA ARG A 140 3.20 8.33 -14.14
C ARG A 140 3.84 7.20 -14.93
N THR A 141 4.96 6.73 -14.45
CA THR A 141 5.70 5.58 -15.01
C THR A 141 5.19 4.26 -14.48
N ARG A 142 4.48 4.28 -13.35
CA ARG A 142 3.96 3.11 -12.64
C ARG A 142 2.46 3.22 -12.42
N ALA A 143 1.73 2.16 -12.74
CA ALA A 143 0.30 2.02 -12.45
C ALA A 143 0.05 1.06 -11.28
N MET A 144 -1.03 1.30 -10.55
CA MET A 144 -1.55 0.34 -9.58
C MET A 144 -2.67 -0.48 -10.20
N LEU A 145 -2.66 -1.79 -9.94
CA LEU A 145 -3.73 -2.72 -10.29
C LEU A 145 -4.27 -3.33 -9.00
N LYS A 146 -5.45 -2.89 -8.58
CA LYS A 146 -6.12 -3.44 -7.40
C LYS A 146 -6.78 -4.77 -7.76
N VAL A 147 -6.29 -5.85 -7.19
CA VAL A 147 -6.76 -7.20 -7.51
C VAL A 147 -7.60 -7.82 -6.40
N GLU A 148 -7.55 -7.24 -5.19
CA GLU A 148 -8.24 -7.79 -4.02
C GLU A 148 -8.69 -6.66 -3.09
N ASP A 149 -9.82 -6.85 -2.40
CA ASP A 149 -10.33 -5.98 -1.35
C ASP A 149 -10.95 -6.83 -0.21
N GLY A 150 -10.79 -6.32 1.01
CA GLY A 150 -11.29 -6.97 2.20
C GLY A 150 -10.28 -7.89 2.88
N CYS A 151 -10.57 -8.28 4.14
CA CYS A 151 -9.69 -9.15 4.91
C CYS A 151 -10.48 -9.86 6.02
N VAL A 152 -10.23 -11.15 6.21
CA VAL A 152 -10.84 -11.97 7.26
C VAL A 152 -9.83 -12.54 8.26
N ASN A 153 -8.63 -11.97 8.33
CA ASN A 153 -7.59 -12.41 9.27
C ASN A 153 -7.90 -12.01 10.71
N PHE A 154 -8.64 -10.93 10.93
CA PHE A 154 -9.03 -10.42 12.25
C PHE A 154 -7.86 -10.35 13.23
N CYS A 155 -6.71 -9.81 12.76
CA CYS A 155 -5.60 -9.48 13.64
C CYS A 155 -6.11 -8.56 14.76
N THR A 156 -5.74 -8.82 16.00
CA THR A 156 -6.37 -8.19 17.19
C THR A 156 -6.20 -6.67 17.25
N TYR A 157 -5.24 -6.11 16.52
CA TYR A 157 -4.98 -4.67 16.40
C TYR A 157 -5.66 -4.00 15.20
N CYS A 158 -6.23 -4.78 14.26
CA CYS A 158 -6.54 -4.29 12.93
C CYS A 158 -8.02 -3.96 12.77
N ILE A 159 -8.29 -2.73 12.33
CA ILE A 159 -9.64 -2.23 12.05
C ILE A 159 -10.12 -2.57 10.61
N ILE A 160 -9.22 -3.02 9.76
CA ILE A 160 -9.49 -3.20 8.32
C ILE A 160 -10.62 -4.19 8.01
N PRO A 161 -10.78 -5.34 8.70
CA PRO A 161 -11.93 -6.22 8.47
C PRO A 161 -13.26 -5.48 8.61
N TYR A 162 -13.35 -4.57 9.57
CA TYR A 162 -14.56 -3.77 9.84
C TYR A 162 -14.77 -2.66 8.81
N ALA A 163 -13.67 -2.13 8.25
CA ALA A 163 -13.74 -1.10 7.22
C ALA A 163 -14.04 -1.66 5.83
N ARG A 164 -13.44 -2.81 5.48
CA ARG A 164 -13.44 -3.34 4.11
C ARG A 164 -14.33 -4.58 3.92
N GLY A 165 -14.64 -5.31 5.01
CA GLY A 165 -15.47 -6.51 4.97
C GLY A 165 -14.74 -7.75 4.45
N PRO A 166 -15.49 -8.77 3.94
CA PRO A 166 -14.93 -10.02 3.47
C PRO A 166 -14.08 -9.87 2.21
N ILE A 167 -13.25 -10.90 1.94
CA ILE A 167 -12.42 -10.99 0.74
C ILE A 167 -13.29 -10.93 -0.50
N ARG A 168 -12.88 -10.11 -1.44
CA ARG A 168 -13.43 -9.99 -2.79
C ARG A 168 -12.27 -9.84 -3.77
N SER A 169 -12.21 -10.73 -4.75
CA SER A 169 -11.16 -10.79 -5.73
C SER A 169 -11.62 -10.24 -7.09
N LEU A 170 -10.76 -9.48 -7.75
CA LEU A 170 -10.94 -9.12 -9.14
C LEU A 170 -10.92 -10.40 -9.98
N PRO A 171 -11.92 -10.67 -10.85
CA PRO A 171 -11.90 -11.81 -11.75
C PRO A 171 -10.63 -11.85 -12.60
N LEU A 172 -10.09 -13.05 -12.86
CA LEU A 172 -8.83 -13.24 -13.57
C LEU A 172 -8.85 -12.56 -14.95
N GLU A 173 -9.94 -12.70 -15.68
CA GLU A 173 -10.11 -12.15 -17.02
C GLU A 173 -10.04 -10.62 -17.00
N LYS A 174 -10.59 -9.99 -15.96
CA LYS A 174 -10.53 -8.55 -15.78
C LYS A 174 -9.13 -8.07 -15.37
N ALA A 175 -8.41 -8.84 -14.57
CA ALA A 175 -7.03 -8.52 -14.23
C ALA A 175 -6.11 -8.59 -15.47
N VAL A 176 -6.31 -9.57 -16.34
CA VAL A 176 -5.60 -9.75 -17.62
C VAL A 176 -5.91 -8.59 -18.56
N GLU A 177 -7.20 -8.24 -18.74
CA GLU A 177 -7.65 -7.11 -19.55
C GLU A 177 -6.98 -5.81 -19.11
N GLN A 178 -7.09 -5.45 -17.82
CA GLN A 178 -6.50 -4.23 -17.27
C GLN A 178 -4.97 -4.22 -17.37
N ALA A 179 -4.30 -5.36 -17.17
CA ALA A 179 -2.84 -5.43 -17.33
C ALA A 179 -2.39 -5.15 -18.77
N ALA A 180 -3.11 -5.69 -19.76
CA ALA A 180 -2.85 -5.42 -21.18
C ALA A 180 -3.11 -3.95 -21.54
N GLU A 181 -4.18 -3.35 -21.02
CA GLU A 181 -4.50 -1.94 -21.19
C GLU A 181 -3.40 -1.05 -20.62
N LEU A 182 -2.92 -1.31 -19.40
CA LEU A 182 -1.83 -0.56 -18.76
C LEU A 182 -0.52 -0.64 -19.58
N GLN A 183 -0.20 -1.79 -20.15
CA GLN A 183 0.92 -1.90 -21.08
C GLN A 183 0.70 -1.04 -22.33
N ALA A 184 -0.49 -1.08 -22.91
CA ALA A 184 -0.82 -0.28 -24.11
C ALA A 184 -0.80 1.23 -23.83
N GLU A 185 -1.11 1.68 -22.61
CA GLU A 185 -0.97 3.05 -22.16
C GLU A 185 0.49 3.49 -21.93
N GLY A 186 1.47 2.56 -22.01
CA GLY A 186 2.90 2.87 -21.91
C GLY A 186 3.49 2.82 -20.50
N TYR A 187 2.76 2.30 -19.51
CA TYR A 187 3.33 2.09 -18.18
C TYR A 187 4.45 1.06 -18.21
N GLN A 188 5.53 1.35 -17.49
CA GLN A 188 6.72 0.49 -17.39
C GLN A 188 6.67 -0.47 -16.19
N GLU A 189 5.80 -0.19 -15.20
CA GLU A 189 5.63 -1.05 -14.03
C GLU A 189 4.17 -1.10 -13.58
N ILE A 190 3.66 -2.31 -13.30
CA ILE A 190 2.37 -2.54 -12.65
C ILE A 190 2.60 -3.00 -11.22
N ILE A 191 1.97 -2.31 -10.25
CA ILE A 191 2.00 -2.67 -8.84
C ILE A 191 0.70 -3.40 -8.51
N ILE A 192 0.77 -4.72 -8.35
CA ILE A 192 -0.36 -5.52 -7.89
C ILE A 192 -0.65 -5.13 -6.44
N THR A 193 -1.83 -4.58 -6.18
CA THR A 193 -2.21 -4.08 -4.86
C THR A 193 -3.56 -4.63 -4.41
N GLY A 194 -3.79 -4.56 -3.11
CA GLY A 194 -5.01 -4.99 -2.43
C GLY A 194 -4.87 -4.76 -0.93
N ILE A 195 -5.88 -5.14 -0.20
CA ILE A 195 -5.85 -5.14 1.28
C ILE A 195 -5.00 -6.31 1.79
N GLU A 196 -5.17 -7.48 1.18
CA GLU A 196 -4.41 -8.71 1.47
C GLU A 196 -4.32 -9.56 0.19
N ILE A 197 -3.42 -9.20 -0.71
CA ILE A 197 -3.33 -9.84 -2.04
C ILE A 197 -3.08 -11.35 -1.99
N SER A 198 -2.49 -11.87 -0.89
CA SER A 198 -2.30 -13.30 -0.65
C SER A 198 -3.64 -14.05 -0.49
N SER A 199 -4.73 -13.32 -0.37
CA SER A 199 -6.08 -13.89 -0.27
C SER A 199 -6.82 -13.90 -1.60
N TRP A 200 -6.23 -13.33 -2.67
CA TRP A 200 -6.84 -13.36 -4.00
C TRP A 200 -7.18 -14.79 -4.43
N GLY A 201 -8.36 -14.95 -5.00
CA GLY A 201 -8.89 -16.23 -5.49
C GLY A 201 -9.66 -17.06 -4.46
N LYS A 202 -9.50 -16.82 -3.15
CA LYS A 202 -10.16 -17.64 -2.10
C LYS A 202 -11.69 -17.56 -2.15
N ASP A 203 -12.24 -16.43 -2.54
CA ASP A 203 -13.69 -16.22 -2.69
C ASP A 203 -14.22 -16.73 -4.03
N LEU A 204 -13.39 -16.81 -5.07
CA LEU A 204 -13.76 -17.23 -6.42
C LEU A 204 -14.05 -18.73 -6.52
N LYS A 205 -13.56 -19.55 -5.59
CA LYS A 205 -13.78 -21.02 -5.53
C LYS A 205 -13.42 -21.79 -6.80
N ASN A 206 -12.51 -21.26 -7.60
CA ASN A 206 -12.05 -21.83 -8.85
C ASN A 206 -10.68 -22.53 -8.74
N GLY A 207 -10.11 -22.61 -7.53
CA GLY A 207 -8.83 -23.25 -7.25
C GLY A 207 -7.60 -22.39 -7.62
N LEU A 208 -7.80 -21.20 -8.17
CA LEU A 208 -6.69 -20.29 -8.50
C LEU A 208 -6.18 -19.56 -7.26
N SER A 209 -4.92 -19.19 -7.30
CA SER A 209 -4.19 -18.50 -6.24
C SER A 209 -3.42 -17.29 -6.78
N LEU A 210 -2.76 -16.55 -5.91
CA LEU A 210 -2.00 -15.36 -6.31
C LEU A 210 -0.95 -15.64 -7.38
N ILE A 211 -0.28 -16.80 -7.34
CA ILE A 211 0.74 -17.13 -8.36
C ILE A 211 0.12 -17.36 -9.74
N ASP A 212 -1.08 -17.93 -9.83
CA ASP A 212 -1.81 -18.09 -11.08
C ASP A 212 -2.19 -16.73 -11.69
N LEU A 213 -2.62 -15.79 -10.84
CA LEU A 213 -2.87 -14.40 -11.23
C LEU A 213 -1.60 -13.72 -11.75
N MET A 214 -0.47 -13.87 -11.04
CA MET A 214 0.80 -13.27 -11.44
C MET A 214 1.26 -13.77 -12.80
N GLU A 215 1.18 -15.10 -13.04
CA GLU A 215 1.53 -15.69 -14.33
C GLU A 215 0.64 -15.13 -15.45
N ALA A 216 -0.67 -15.04 -15.22
CA ALA A 216 -1.60 -14.50 -16.21
C ALA A 216 -1.34 -13.01 -16.53
N ILE A 217 -1.07 -12.18 -15.51
CA ILE A 217 -0.72 -10.77 -15.69
C ILE A 217 0.62 -10.62 -16.43
N CYS A 218 1.66 -11.38 -16.06
CA CYS A 218 2.96 -11.35 -16.75
C CYS A 218 2.84 -11.76 -18.22
N ASN A 219 1.95 -12.71 -18.54
CA ASN A 219 1.70 -13.11 -19.91
C ASN A 219 0.93 -12.05 -20.70
N ALA A 220 0.01 -11.32 -20.06
CA ALA A 220 -0.77 -10.26 -20.69
C ALA A 220 0.03 -8.96 -20.91
N ALA A 221 1.00 -8.69 -20.03
CA ALA A 221 1.86 -7.51 -20.09
C ALA A 221 3.36 -7.91 -20.05
N PRO A 222 3.88 -8.60 -21.10
CA PRO A 222 5.20 -9.24 -21.06
C PRO A 222 6.38 -8.23 -21.04
N ASN A 223 6.13 -6.96 -21.33
CA ASN A 223 7.16 -5.91 -21.38
C ASN A 223 7.10 -4.96 -20.17
N VAL A 224 6.21 -5.23 -19.20
CA VAL A 224 5.99 -4.38 -18.03
C VAL A 224 6.47 -5.08 -16.77
N ARG A 225 7.24 -4.39 -15.93
CA ARG A 225 7.66 -4.94 -14.64
C ARG A 225 6.45 -5.13 -13.72
N ILE A 226 6.42 -6.26 -13.02
CA ILE A 226 5.35 -6.57 -12.06
C ILE A 226 5.93 -6.50 -10.65
N ARG A 227 5.35 -5.64 -9.82
CA ARG A 227 5.71 -5.51 -8.41
C ARG A 227 4.55 -5.93 -7.53
N LEU A 228 4.83 -6.64 -6.45
CA LEU A 228 3.81 -7.10 -5.51
C LEU A 228 3.60 -6.09 -4.38
N GLY A 229 2.37 -5.94 -3.94
CA GLY A 229 2.02 -5.36 -2.66
C GLY A 229 2.41 -6.25 -1.48
N SER A 230 1.81 -5.98 -0.31
CA SER A 230 2.11 -6.73 0.91
C SER A 230 1.63 -8.17 0.83
N LEU A 231 2.50 -9.09 1.26
CA LEU A 231 2.26 -10.53 1.28
C LEU A 231 2.16 -11.06 2.72
N GLU A 232 1.28 -12.01 2.89
CA GLU A 232 1.25 -12.83 4.11
C GLU A 232 2.34 -13.93 4.00
N PRO A 233 3.16 -14.13 5.04
CA PRO A 233 4.34 -15.02 4.93
C PRO A 233 4.04 -16.45 4.45
N ARG A 234 2.87 -17.02 4.81
CA ARG A 234 2.50 -18.38 4.40
C ARG A 234 2.26 -18.55 2.89
N THR A 235 2.10 -17.45 2.15
CA THR A 235 2.01 -17.47 0.68
C THR A 235 3.33 -17.88 0.05
N ILE A 236 4.44 -17.58 0.70
CA ILE A 236 5.78 -17.94 0.22
C ILE A 236 6.02 -19.43 0.48
N THR A 237 5.60 -20.25 -0.44
CA THR A 237 5.87 -21.70 -0.48
C THR A 237 6.96 -21.98 -1.51
N GLU A 238 7.47 -23.21 -1.51
CA GLU A 238 8.44 -23.63 -2.54
C GLU A 238 7.83 -23.55 -3.94
N ASP A 239 6.58 -24.02 -4.12
CA ASP A 239 5.86 -23.92 -5.39
C ASP A 239 5.72 -22.47 -5.86
N PHE A 240 5.32 -21.57 -4.95
CA PHE A 240 5.27 -20.14 -5.25
C PHE A 240 6.63 -19.63 -5.75
N CYS A 241 7.71 -19.93 -5.05
CA CYS A 241 9.06 -19.45 -5.41
C CYS A 241 9.56 -20.04 -6.73
N VAL A 242 9.34 -21.34 -6.98
CA VAL A 242 9.73 -22.01 -8.24
C VAL A 242 9.02 -21.39 -9.44
N ARG A 243 7.72 -21.10 -9.30
CA ARG A 243 6.92 -20.49 -10.37
C ARG A 243 7.25 -19.00 -10.54
N ALA A 244 7.32 -18.26 -9.45
CA ALA A 244 7.60 -16.82 -9.46
C ALA A 244 9.01 -16.50 -10.01
N ALA A 245 10.02 -17.33 -9.71
CA ALA A 245 11.37 -17.17 -10.25
C ALA A 245 11.47 -17.37 -11.78
N LYS A 246 10.45 -17.95 -12.42
CA LYS A 246 10.37 -18.08 -13.88
C LYS A 246 9.75 -16.85 -14.56
N LEU A 247 9.26 -15.88 -13.80
CA LEU A 247 8.63 -14.68 -14.34
C LEU A 247 9.69 -13.59 -14.51
N PRO A 248 10.18 -13.32 -15.74
CA PRO A 248 11.33 -12.42 -15.94
C PRO A 248 11.04 -10.97 -15.59
N MET A 249 9.77 -10.58 -15.64
CA MET A 249 9.33 -9.22 -15.34
C MET A 249 8.96 -9.01 -13.86
N LEU A 250 8.97 -10.06 -13.04
CA LEU A 250 8.71 -9.94 -11.62
C LEU A 250 9.86 -9.24 -10.91
N CYS A 251 9.54 -8.14 -10.23
CA CYS A 251 10.50 -7.43 -9.39
C CYS A 251 10.86 -8.27 -8.16
N PRO A 252 12.16 -8.57 -7.87
CA PRO A 252 12.58 -9.33 -6.72
C PRO A 252 12.53 -8.48 -5.43
N GLN A 253 11.36 -7.95 -5.13
CA GLN A 253 11.05 -7.16 -3.94
C GLN A 253 9.78 -7.73 -3.31
N PHE A 254 9.89 -8.16 -2.05
CA PHE A 254 8.81 -8.84 -1.33
C PHE A 254 8.57 -8.16 0.01
N HIS A 255 7.41 -7.54 0.16
CA HIS A 255 7.01 -6.99 1.46
C HIS A 255 6.24 -8.06 2.24
N LEU A 256 6.89 -8.66 3.25
CA LEU A 256 6.29 -9.68 4.11
C LEU A 256 5.82 -9.06 5.43
N SER A 257 4.54 -9.08 5.71
CA SER A 257 3.95 -8.48 6.92
C SER A 257 4.33 -9.28 8.18
N MET A 258 5.43 -8.91 8.87
CA MET A 258 5.92 -9.59 10.08
C MET A 258 5.16 -9.20 11.34
N GLN A 259 5.05 -7.90 11.60
CA GLN A 259 4.46 -7.24 12.76
C GLN A 259 5.22 -7.45 14.08
N SER A 260 5.72 -8.65 14.39
CA SER A 260 6.58 -8.98 15.55
C SER A 260 7.46 -10.17 15.22
N GLY A 261 8.63 -10.26 15.85
CA GLY A 261 9.56 -11.39 15.78
C GLY A 261 9.53 -12.26 17.05
N CYS A 262 8.44 -12.22 17.83
CA CYS A 262 8.23 -13.06 19.00
C CYS A 262 6.92 -13.83 18.90
N ASP A 263 6.97 -15.15 19.08
CA ASP A 263 5.78 -16.03 18.92
C ASP A 263 4.67 -15.72 19.92
N ALA A 264 5.01 -15.35 21.16
CA ALA A 264 4.02 -14.98 22.16
C ALA A 264 3.24 -13.71 21.73
N THR A 265 3.96 -12.72 21.21
CA THR A 265 3.35 -11.49 20.68
C THR A 265 2.54 -11.76 19.41
N LEU A 266 3.04 -12.56 18.47
CA LEU A 266 2.32 -12.97 17.26
C LEU A 266 1.02 -13.69 17.59
N LYS A 267 1.03 -14.56 18.60
CA LYS A 267 -0.17 -15.24 19.10
C LYS A 267 -1.19 -14.25 19.67
N ARG A 268 -0.77 -13.27 20.48
CA ARG A 268 -1.66 -12.22 21.00
C ARG A 268 -2.21 -11.33 19.87
N MET A 269 -1.41 -11.09 18.83
CA MET A 269 -1.82 -10.39 17.61
C MET A 269 -2.81 -11.20 16.74
N ASN A 270 -3.08 -12.45 17.05
CA ASN A 270 -3.85 -13.41 16.25
C ASN A 270 -3.24 -13.63 14.85
N ARG A 271 -1.88 -13.60 14.74
CA ARG A 271 -1.21 -13.95 13.49
C ARG A 271 -1.29 -15.44 13.23
N LYS A 272 -1.36 -15.83 11.96
CA LYS A 272 -1.58 -17.22 11.52
C LYS A 272 -0.27 -17.94 11.18
N TYR A 273 0.85 -17.39 11.59
CA TYR A 273 2.21 -17.92 11.46
C TYR A 273 3.02 -17.61 12.72
N ASP A 274 4.07 -18.35 12.94
CA ASP A 274 5.12 -18.15 13.93
C ASP A 274 6.43 -17.67 13.30
N THR A 275 7.42 -17.39 14.13
CA THR A 275 8.73 -16.93 13.67
C THR A 275 9.44 -17.96 12.80
N ALA A 276 9.30 -19.27 13.09
CA ALA A 276 9.90 -20.34 12.29
C ALA A 276 9.34 -20.38 10.86
N ARG A 277 8.00 -20.23 10.72
CA ARG A 277 7.35 -20.16 9.41
C ARG A 277 7.74 -18.91 8.64
N TYR A 278 7.86 -17.78 9.34
CA TYR A 278 8.31 -16.52 8.73
C TYR A 278 9.75 -16.66 8.20
N GLU A 279 10.68 -17.15 9.01
CA GLU A 279 12.07 -17.36 8.64
C GLU A 279 12.21 -18.35 7.48
N GLN A 280 11.36 -19.37 7.40
CA GLN A 280 11.29 -20.25 6.24
C GLN A 280 10.96 -19.48 4.96
N SER A 281 10.01 -18.53 5.01
CA SER A 281 9.67 -17.68 3.85
C SER A 281 10.86 -16.85 3.39
N VAL A 282 11.57 -16.23 4.34
CA VAL A 282 12.79 -15.45 4.06
C VAL A 282 13.86 -16.33 3.39
N ARG A 283 14.08 -17.55 3.90
CA ARG A 283 15.04 -18.50 3.31
C ARG A 283 14.66 -18.92 1.89
N LEU A 284 13.38 -19.22 1.65
CA LEU A 284 12.90 -19.58 0.31
C LEU A 284 13.13 -18.44 -0.69
N LEU A 285 12.79 -17.21 -0.33
CA LEU A 285 13.03 -16.07 -1.22
C LEU A 285 14.52 -15.89 -1.53
N ASN A 286 15.39 -15.98 -0.54
CA ASN A 286 16.85 -15.90 -0.76
C ASN A 286 17.41 -17.07 -1.55
N GLN A 287 16.77 -18.25 -1.52
CA GLN A 287 17.17 -19.42 -2.29
C GLN A 287 16.83 -19.29 -3.79
N TYR A 288 15.67 -18.73 -4.11
CA TYR A 288 15.14 -18.69 -5.48
C TYR A 288 15.37 -17.37 -6.20
N PHE A 289 15.69 -16.30 -5.49
CA PHE A 289 15.95 -14.98 -6.08
C PHE A 289 17.33 -14.48 -5.70
N GLU A 290 18.03 -13.92 -6.68
CA GLU A 290 19.33 -13.29 -6.43
C GLU A 290 19.16 -11.96 -5.70
N HIS A 291 19.68 -11.86 -4.47
CA HIS A 291 19.68 -10.65 -3.65
C HIS A 291 18.30 -9.93 -3.59
N PRO A 292 17.21 -10.64 -3.22
CA PRO A 292 15.89 -10.02 -3.17
C PRO A 292 15.81 -8.96 -2.10
N ALA A 293 15.04 -7.90 -2.33
CA ALA A 293 14.71 -6.94 -1.27
C ALA A 293 13.52 -7.47 -0.46
N ILE A 294 13.79 -8.02 0.70
CA ILE A 294 12.74 -8.40 1.65
C ILE A 294 12.51 -7.22 2.57
N THR A 295 11.26 -6.72 2.59
CA THR A 295 10.86 -5.58 3.43
C THR A 295 9.73 -5.99 4.35
N THR A 296 9.54 -5.26 5.46
CA THR A 296 8.52 -5.62 6.44
C THR A 296 8.06 -4.43 7.29
N ASP A 297 6.93 -4.65 7.99
CA ASP A 297 6.42 -3.78 9.04
C ASP A 297 6.65 -4.40 10.42
N MET A 298 6.93 -3.58 11.43
CA MET A 298 7.04 -3.96 12.83
C MET A 298 6.22 -3.01 13.71
N ILE A 299 5.39 -3.58 14.58
CA ILE A 299 4.63 -2.87 15.62
C ILE A 299 5.39 -3.01 16.93
N THR A 300 5.75 -1.89 17.56
CA THR A 300 6.43 -1.86 18.87
C THR A 300 5.46 -1.52 19.98
N GLY A 301 5.67 -2.14 21.16
CA GLY A 301 4.85 -1.91 22.34
C GLY A 301 3.39 -2.34 22.11
N PHE A 302 3.21 -3.48 21.46
CA PHE A 302 1.91 -4.15 21.41
C PHE A 302 1.45 -4.43 22.85
N PRO A 303 0.13 -4.40 23.16
CA PRO A 303 -0.34 -4.68 24.51
C PRO A 303 0.30 -5.90 25.16
N GLU A 304 0.72 -5.77 26.41
CA GLU A 304 1.38 -6.81 27.21
C GLU A 304 2.75 -7.29 26.69
N GLU A 305 3.33 -6.66 25.68
CA GLU A 305 4.67 -7.01 25.20
C GLU A 305 5.71 -6.73 26.28
N THR A 306 6.44 -7.77 26.72
CA THR A 306 7.52 -7.61 27.71
C THR A 306 8.81 -7.12 27.05
N GLU A 307 9.80 -6.76 27.85
CA GLU A 307 11.11 -6.37 27.32
C GLU A 307 11.82 -7.57 26.67
N GLU A 308 11.69 -8.75 27.26
CA GLU A 308 12.28 -9.98 26.72
C GLU A 308 11.67 -10.35 25.37
N GLU A 309 10.37 -10.16 25.18
CA GLU A 309 9.69 -10.39 23.90
C GLU A 309 10.13 -9.38 22.83
N PHE A 310 10.37 -8.14 23.24
CA PHE A 310 10.90 -7.12 22.35
C PHE A 310 12.35 -7.44 21.93
N GLU A 311 13.21 -7.86 22.87
CA GLU A 311 14.58 -8.30 22.57
C GLU A 311 14.60 -9.52 21.62
N GLN A 312 13.68 -10.49 21.80
CA GLN A 312 13.51 -11.60 20.85
C GLN A 312 13.20 -11.07 19.45
N THR A 313 12.32 -10.06 19.36
CA THR A 313 11.97 -9.42 18.07
C THR A 313 13.21 -8.75 17.44
N LEU A 314 14.02 -8.02 18.21
CA LEU A 314 15.26 -7.41 17.70
C LEU A 314 16.28 -8.47 17.22
N ALA A 315 16.43 -9.56 17.96
CA ALA A 315 17.28 -10.67 17.53
C ALA A 315 16.76 -11.34 16.26
N PHE A 316 15.44 -11.50 16.12
CA PHE A 316 14.79 -12.09 14.97
C PHE A 316 14.97 -11.26 13.69
N ILE A 317 14.76 -9.95 13.76
CA ILE A 317 14.92 -9.09 12.58
C ILE A 317 16.36 -9.08 12.06
N ARG A 318 17.38 -9.13 12.95
CA ARG A 318 18.77 -9.27 12.53
C ARG A 318 19.05 -10.56 11.79
N ARG A 319 18.43 -11.68 12.21
CA ARG A 319 18.58 -12.97 11.51
C ARG A 319 17.94 -12.95 10.13
N CYS A 320 16.81 -12.26 9.98
CA CYS A 320 16.11 -12.17 8.69
C CYS A 320 16.84 -11.27 7.67
N GLY A 321 17.54 -10.21 8.12
CA GLY A 321 18.32 -9.34 7.23
C GLY A 321 17.45 -8.55 6.26
N PHE A 322 16.57 -7.67 6.76
CA PHE A 322 15.63 -6.91 5.92
C PHE A 322 16.32 -5.78 5.14
N ALA A 323 15.97 -5.64 3.88
CA ALA A 323 16.40 -4.51 3.04
C ALA A 323 15.78 -3.17 3.49
N GLN A 324 14.59 -3.20 4.07
CA GLN A 324 13.92 -2.03 4.63
C GLN A 324 12.83 -2.46 5.62
N MET A 325 12.63 -1.67 6.66
CA MET A 325 11.57 -1.87 7.64
C MET A 325 10.81 -0.58 7.92
N HIS A 326 9.49 -0.70 8.10
CA HIS A 326 8.65 0.34 8.67
C HIS A 326 8.30 -0.03 10.09
N ILE A 327 8.61 0.86 11.04
CA ILE A 327 8.46 0.61 12.46
C ILE A 327 7.48 1.59 13.05
N PHE A 328 6.42 1.05 13.67
CA PHE A 328 5.32 1.84 14.21
C PHE A 328 5.08 1.53 15.69
N PRO A 329 5.02 2.54 16.55
CA PRO A 329 4.44 2.36 17.88
C PRO A 329 2.98 1.89 17.74
N TYR A 330 2.57 0.90 18.54
CA TYR A 330 1.19 0.43 18.54
C TYR A 330 0.20 1.59 18.74
N SER A 331 -0.75 1.72 17.82
CA SER A 331 -1.83 2.72 17.85
C SER A 331 -3.14 2.05 18.25
N ILE A 332 -3.75 2.50 19.34
CA ILE A 332 -5.02 1.96 19.84
C ILE A 332 -6.12 2.25 18.80
N ARG A 333 -6.85 1.20 18.42
CA ARG A 333 -8.02 1.32 17.52
C ARG A 333 -9.27 0.90 18.27
N PRO A 334 -10.19 1.83 18.58
CA PRO A 334 -11.48 1.50 19.18
C PRO A 334 -12.21 0.41 18.36
N GLY A 335 -12.89 -0.51 19.02
CA GLY A 335 -13.59 -1.61 18.37
C GLY A 335 -12.71 -2.84 18.04
N THR A 336 -11.39 -2.77 18.23
CA THR A 336 -10.48 -3.92 18.07
C THR A 336 -10.21 -4.62 19.40
N PRO A 337 -9.96 -5.95 19.43
CA PRO A 337 -9.67 -6.69 20.66
C PRO A 337 -8.47 -6.11 21.44
N ALA A 338 -7.41 -5.71 20.74
CA ALA A 338 -6.20 -5.16 21.37
C ALA A 338 -6.42 -3.82 22.08
N ALA A 339 -7.47 -3.08 21.75
CA ALA A 339 -7.83 -1.86 22.47
C ALA A 339 -8.20 -2.10 23.93
N ASN A 340 -8.73 -3.29 24.24
CA ASN A 340 -9.17 -3.69 25.57
C ASN A 340 -8.10 -4.44 26.38
N MET A 341 -6.94 -4.73 25.80
CA MET A 341 -5.79 -5.35 26.48
C MET A 341 -5.04 -4.32 27.32
N LYS A 342 -4.19 -4.80 28.26
CA LYS A 342 -3.36 -3.94 29.10
C LYS A 342 -2.35 -3.19 28.25
N GLN A 343 -2.49 -1.88 28.17
CA GLN A 343 -1.68 -1.01 27.33
C GLN A 343 -0.27 -0.79 27.89
N ILE A 344 0.69 -0.68 26.98
CA ILE A 344 2.06 -0.26 27.26
C ILE A 344 2.13 1.28 27.28
N PRO A 345 2.89 1.90 28.20
CA PRO A 345 3.09 3.34 28.22
C PRO A 345 3.64 3.87 26.88
N LYS A 346 3.21 5.07 26.49
CA LYS A 346 3.62 5.68 25.22
C LYS A 346 5.14 5.83 25.12
N SER A 347 5.80 6.24 26.21
CA SER A 347 7.26 6.39 26.26
C SER A 347 8.02 5.09 25.98
N VAL A 348 7.49 3.95 26.46
CA VAL A 348 8.09 2.63 26.18
C VAL A 348 7.91 2.25 24.71
N LYS A 349 6.72 2.50 24.13
CA LYS A 349 6.47 2.25 22.71
C LYS A 349 7.42 3.03 21.82
N GLU A 350 7.62 4.31 22.12
CA GLU A 350 8.50 5.23 21.37
C GLU A 350 9.97 4.85 21.53
N GLU A 351 10.38 4.46 22.73
CA GLU A 351 11.76 4.00 23.01
C GLU A 351 12.05 2.71 22.22
N ARG A 352 11.13 1.72 22.24
CA ARG A 352 11.26 0.50 21.46
C ARG A 352 11.27 0.77 19.95
N ALA A 353 10.45 1.71 19.47
CA ALA A 353 10.46 2.12 18.08
C ALA A 353 11.82 2.71 17.68
N LYS A 354 12.43 3.54 18.52
CA LYS A 354 13.76 4.10 18.28
C LYS A 354 14.85 3.02 18.23
N ARG A 355 14.80 2.04 19.13
CA ARG A 355 15.75 0.91 19.11
C ARG A 355 15.57 0.03 17.86
N GLY A 356 14.34 -0.27 17.51
CA GLY A 356 14.03 -1.00 16.29
C GLY A 356 14.52 -0.27 15.04
N ALA A 357 14.29 1.06 14.97
CA ALA A 357 14.75 1.88 13.87
C ALA A 357 16.27 1.90 13.71
N ALA A 358 17.02 1.87 14.82
CA ALA A 358 18.48 1.79 14.78
C ALA A 358 18.97 0.46 14.15
N VAL A 359 18.33 -0.66 14.51
CA VAL A 359 18.65 -1.96 13.91
C VAL A 359 18.25 -1.99 12.41
N ALA A 360 17.10 -1.44 12.08
CA ALA A 360 16.63 -1.36 10.69
C ALA A 360 17.57 -0.51 9.82
N ALA A 361 18.07 0.61 10.35
CA ALA A 361 19.02 1.48 9.64
C ALA A 361 20.34 0.75 9.32
N GLN A 362 20.88 -0.03 10.28
CA GLN A 362 22.07 -0.83 10.05
C GLN A 362 21.84 -1.87 8.93
N MET A 363 20.75 -2.63 8.99
CA MET A 363 20.43 -3.62 7.96
C MET A 363 20.21 -2.96 6.58
N ARG A 364 19.59 -1.78 6.57
CA ARG A 364 19.41 -0.98 5.34
C ARG A 364 20.75 -0.60 4.73
N GLU A 365 21.67 -0.11 5.53
CA GLU A 365 23.03 0.25 5.08
C GLU A 365 23.78 -0.97 4.53
N GLU A 366 23.71 -2.10 5.21
CA GLU A 366 24.33 -3.36 4.76
C GLU A 366 23.75 -3.79 3.39
N TYR A 367 22.41 -3.72 3.23
CA TYR A 367 21.75 -4.06 1.97
C TYR A 367 22.14 -3.11 0.82
N LEU A 368 22.17 -1.80 1.06
CA LEU A 368 22.56 -0.81 0.05
C LEU A 368 24.01 -1.00 -0.38
N ASN A 369 24.93 -1.22 0.57
CA ASN A 369 26.34 -1.49 0.27
C ASN A 369 26.54 -2.78 -0.55
N ALA A 370 25.72 -3.80 -0.32
CA ALA A 370 25.74 -5.03 -1.11
C ALA A 370 25.21 -4.85 -2.55
N CYS A 371 24.58 -3.72 -2.86
CA CYS A 371 24.19 -3.36 -4.23
C CYS A 371 25.34 -2.74 -5.04
N VAL A 372 26.39 -2.23 -4.40
CA VAL A 372 27.52 -1.60 -5.10
C VAL A 372 28.24 -2.60 -6.00
N GLY A 373 28.55 -2.17 -7.23
CA GLY A 373 29.15 -3.02 -8.27
C GLY A 373 28.13 -3.80 -9.12
N LYS A 374 26.88 -3.94 -8.66
CA LYS A 374 25.81 -4.61 -9.43
C LYS A 374 25.25 -3.71 -10.52
N ILE A 375 24.66 -4.32 -11.55
CA ILE A 375 23.94 -3.63 -12.63
C ILE A 375 22.44 -3.95 -12.47
N TYR A 376 21.61 -2.90 -12.49
CA TYR A 376 20.16 -3.03 -12.42
C TYR A 376 19.49 -2.31 -13.58
N PRO A 377 18.40 -2.86 -14.16
CA PRO A 377 17.51 -2.13 -15.07
C PRO A 377 16.66 -1.14 -14.27
N VAL A 378 17.07 0.13 -14.21
CA VAL A 378 16.41 1.19 -13.44
C VAL A 378 15.31 1.85 -14.28
N LEU A 379 14.09 1.91 -13.72
CA LEU A 379 13.00 2.73 -14.27
C LEU A 379 13.12 4.15 -13.74
N PHE A 380 13.34 5.09 -14.63
CA PHE A 380 13.48 6.51 -14.30
C PHE A 380 12.13 7.22 -14.27
N GLU A 381 11.94 8.07 -13.27
CA GLU A 381 10.65 8.70 -12.97
C GLU A 381 10.67 10.21 -13.16
N GLN A 382 11.54 10.93 -12.47
CA GLN A 382 11.59 12.39 -12.55
C GLN A 382 12.96 12.95 -12.17
N PRO A 383 13.26 14.21 -12.54
CA PRO A 383 14.47 14.90 -12.08
C PRO A 383 14.41 15.14 -10.55
N LYS A 384 15.57 15.10 -9.90
CA LYS A 384 15.79 15.38 -8.48
C LYS A 384 17.06 16.21 -8.31
N GLY A 385 16.91 17.54 -8.31
CA GLY A 385 18.02 18.46 -8.37
C GLY A 385 18.73 18.42 -9.73
N ASP A 386 20.03 18.18 -9.70
CA ASP A 386 20.91 18.02 -10.87
C ASP A 386 21.02 16.58 -11.40
N ARG A 387 20.28 15.65 -10.76
CA ARG A 387 20.27 14.24 -11.11
C ARG A 387 18.87 13.79 -11.53
N PHE A 388 18.78 12.61 -12.12
CA PHE A 388 17.53 11.92 -12.38
C PHE A 388 17.38 10.75 -11.43
N PHE A 389 16.18 10.59 -10.84
CA PHE A 389 15.91 9.46 -9.96
C PHE A 389 15.00 8.43 -10.62
N GLY A 390 15.22 7.17 -10.23
CA GLY A 390 14.38 6.05 -10.60
C GLY A 390 14.45 4.93 -9.56
N HIS A 391 13.73 3.85 -9.82
CA HIS A 391 13.76 2.67 -8.96
C HIS A 391 14.29 1.45 -9.70
N ALA A 392 15.22 0.77 -9.04
CA ALA A 392 15.68 -0.57 -9.45
C ALA A 392 14.58 -1.63 -9.19
N PRO A 393 14.71 -2.85 -9.77
CA PRO A 393 13.72 -3.91 -9.53
C PRO A 393 13.55 -4.27 -8.05
N ASN A 394 14.60 -4.18 -7.24
CA ASN A 394 14.57 -4.37 -5.78
C ASN A 394 13.98 -3.16 -5.01
N TYR A 395 13.42 -2.17 -5.72
CA TYR A 395 12.79 -0.96 -5.19
C TYR A 395 13.74 0.00 -4.47
N MET A 396 15.04 -0.11 -4.70
CA MET A 396 16.00 0.89 -4.22
C MET A 396 15.96 2.11 -5.12
N GLU A 397 15.97 3.31 -4.51
CA GLU A 397 16.13 4.58 -5.23
C GLU A 397 17.53 4.64 -5.82
N VAL A 398 17.62 4.97 -7.11
CA VAL A 398 18.87 5.14 -7.83
C VAL A 398 18.92 6.53 -8.43
N LEU A 399 20.02 7.24 -8.20
CA LEU A 399 20.31 8.56 -8.75
C LEU A 399 21.41 8.45 -9.80
N VAL A 400 21.19 9.05 -10.96
CA VAL A 400 22.18 9.12 -12.04
C VAL A 400 22.28 10.54 -12.57
N ASN A 401 23.42 10.89 -13.16
CA ASN A 401 23.52 12.08 -14.00
C ASN A 401 22.89 11.75 -15.36
N GLY A 402 22.02 12.61 -15.86
CA GLY A 402 21.34 12.41 -17.16
C GLY A 402 20.16 13.37 -17.32
N GLU A 403 19.71 13.50 -18.56
CA GLU A 403 18.58 14.33 -18.93
C GLU A 403 17.59 13.48 -19.74
N GLU A 404 16.32 13.87 -19.77
CA GLU A 404 15.24 13.23 -20.57
C GLU A 404 15.07 11.72 -20.34
N LEU A 405 15.26 11.26 -19.09
CA LEU A 405 15.14 9.84 -18.74
C LEU A 405 13.72 9.42 -18.33
N HIS A 406 12.76 10.36 -18.27
CA HIS A 406 11.39 10.04 -17.79
C HIS A 406 10.78 8.85 -18.54
N ASN A 407 10.18 7.93 -17.79
CA ASN A 407 9.52 6.71 -18.27
C ASN A 407 10.41 5.79 -19.12
N THR A 408 11.72 5.82 -18.91
CA THR A 408 12.69 4.92 -19.57
C THR A 408 13.27 3.92 -18.59
N VAL A 409 13.62 2.74 -19.09
CA VAL A 409 14.41 1.74 -18.35
C VAL A 409 15.82 1.71 -18.93
N LYS A 410 16.84 1.89 -18.09
CA LYS A 410 18.26 1.83 -18.47
C LYS A 410 19.02 0.92 -17.52
N ASN A 411 20.02 0.20 -18.06
CA ASN A 411 20.97 -0.52 -17.24
C ASN A 411 21.90 0.46 -16.53
N VAL A 412 21.96 0.33 -15.18
CA VAL A 412 22.75 1.22 -14.33
C VAL A 412 23.68 0.40 -13.45
N ARG A 413 24.98 0.66 -13.53
CA ARG A 413 25.99 0.13 -12.61
C ARG A 413 25.96 0.99 -11.35
N ILE A 414 25.75 0.37 -10.19
CA ILE A 414 25.81 1.04 -8.90
C ILE A 414 27.27 1.25 -8.51
N VAL A 415 27.67 2.51 -8.26
CA VAL A 415 29.05 2.90 -7.95
C VAL A 415 29.24 3.33 -6.50
N ALA A 416 28.19 3.82 -5.85
CA ALA A 416 28.26 4.28 -4.46
C ALA A 416 26.88 4.24 -3.77
N VAL A 417 26.90 4.52 -2.47
CA VAL A 417 25.72 4.80 -1.64
C VAL A 417 25.82 6.24 -1.13
N GLU A 418 24.74 7.01 -1.22
CA GLU A 418 24.61 8.36 -0.69
C GLU A 418 23.33 8.49 0.13
N GLY A 419 23.44 8.51 1.45
CA GLY A 419 22.30 8.47 2.34
C GLY A 419 21.50 7.17 2.18
N GLU A 420 20.24 7.28 1.77
CA GLU A 420 19.36 6.12 1.50
C GLU A 420 19.26 5.76 0.02
N SER A 421 19.99 6.43 -0.85
CA SER A 421 19.96 6.26 -2.30
C SER A 421 21.22 5.59 -2.82
N LEU A 422 21.09 4.84 -3.89
CA LEU A 422 22.18 4.31 -4.68
C LEU A 422 22.60 5.35 -5.74
N ILE A 423 23.90 5.51 -5.95
CA ILE A 423 24.46 6.31 -7.04
C ILE A 423 24.90 5.38 -8.13
N GLY A 424 24.52 5.68 -9.36
CA GLY A 424 24.85 4.84 -10.50
C GLY A 424 25.30 5.58 -11.74
N GLU A 425 25.85 4.81 -12.64
CA GLU A 425 26.25 5.22 -13.99
C GLU A 425 25.49 4.37 -15.01
N ILE A 426 24.87 5.05 -16.01
CA ILE A 426 24.21 4.33 -17.10
C ILE A 426 25.30 3.60 -17.89
N VAL A 427 25.07 2.32 -18.16
CA VAL A 427 25.96 1.49 -18.97
C VAL A 427 25.25 1.17 -20.29
N GLU A 428 25.94 1.38 -21.38
CA GLU A 428 25.50 0.92 -22.70
C GLU A 428 25.67 -0.61 -22.76
N GLU A 429 24.71 -1.30 -23.42
CA GLU A 429 24.77 -2.74 -23.64
C GLU A 429 25.94 -3.13 -24.55
#